data_0a89b5e184381a8a6699eb162a505b31
#
_entry.id   0a89b5e184381a8a6699eb162a505b31
#
_cell.length_a   1.000
_cell.length_b   1.000
_cell.length_c   1.000
_cell.angle_alpha   90.00
_cell.angle_beta   90.00
_cell.angle_gamma   90.00
#
_symmetry.space_group_name_H-M   'P 1'
#
loop_
_entity.id
_entity.type
_entity.pdbx_description
1 polymer ?
#
loop_
_entity_poly.entity_id
_entity_poly.type
_entity_poly.pdbx_seq_one_letter_code
_entity_poly.pdbx_strand_id
1 'polypeptide(L)'
;MTAAEIYDSVTNGGANDFAEVVTVLNRNRPWCLIGGLAVNCYVEPVYTVDGHVVVVAANLEQIGRELEAAGFRVKRFEHSVNAQRPGSDLNVQFTTDSRYQDFLAGATQREVLGVAVPVASLEDIVRGKVWAWQDKQRRSTKRKKDELDLMRIGEAHSQLRPLIPAEIVKQL
;
A
#
# COMPACT_ATOMS: atom_id res chain seq x y z
N MET A 1 6.08 20.23 13.48
CA MET A 1 6.55 19.16 12.57
C MET A 1 5.39 18.19 12.35
N THR A 2 4.95 18.02 11.12
CA THR A 2 3.85 17.13 10.75
C THR A 2 4.35 15.69 10.54
N ALA A 3 3.43 14.72 10.51
CA ALA A 3 3.78 13.34 10.19
C ALA A 3 4.41 13.22 8.78
N ALA A 4 3.93 14.01 7.82
CA ALA A 4 4.50 14.05 6.48
C ALA A 4 5.95 14.58 6.48
N GLU A 5 6.23 15.65 7.23
CA GLU A 5 7.59 16.22 7.36
C GLU A 5 8.55 15.23 8.05
N ILE A 6 8.09 14.53 9.08
CA ILE A 6 8.88 13.49 9.74
C ILE A 6 9.16 12.36 8.76
N TYR A 7 8.14 11.87 8.07
CA TYR A 7 8.28 10.79 7.09
C TYR A 7 9.24 11.20 5.97
N ASP A 8 9.10 12.42 5.45
CA ASP A 8 9.96 12.94 4.40
C ASP A 8 11.44 12.97 4.83
N SER A 9 11.68 13.41 6.07
CA SER A 9 13.02 13.48 6.64
C SER A 9 13.66 12.10 6.81
N VAL A 10 12.92 11.12 7.34
CA VAL A 10 13.47 9.77 7.60
C VAL A 10 13.50 8.86 6.38
N THR A 11 12.87 9.24 5.28
CA THR A 11 12.84 8.49 4.01
C THR A 11 13.59 9.18 2.88
N ASN A 12 14.33 10.24 3.17
CA ASN A 12 15.06 11.01 2.16
C ASN A 12 14.15 11.52 1.03
N GLY A 13 13.04 12.15 1.38
CA GLY A 13 12.11 12.76 0.44
C GLY A 13 10.87 11.92 0.09
N GLY A 14 10.61 10.85 0.85
CA GLY A 14 9.52 9.92 0.54
C GLY A 14 8.11 10.52 0.53
N ALA A 15 7.82 11.52 1.35
CA ALA A 15 6.50 12.16 1.34
C ALA A 15 6.29 12.98 0.06
N ASN A 16 7.31 13.70 -0.40
CA ASN A 16 7.26 14.42 -1.67
C ASN A 16 7.13 13.46 -2.85
N ASP A 17 7.89 12.37 -2.84
CA ASP A 17 7.80 11.34 -3.87
C ASP A 17 6.41 10.69 -3.90
N PHE A 18 5.83 10.41 -2.73
CA PHE A 18 4.47 9.91 -2.64
C PHE A 18 3.45 10.87 -3.26
N ALA A 19 3.56 12.16 -2.98
CA ALA A 19 2.70 13.18 -3.58
C ALA A 19 2.82 13.23 -5.12
N GLU A 20 4.02 13.08 -5.67
CA GLU A 20 4.22 13.01 -7.12
C GLU A 20 3.61 11.73 -7.72
N VAL A 21 3.76 10.58 -7.06
CA VAL A 21 3.12 9.33 -7.46
C VAL A 21 1.60 9.49 -7.48
N VAL A 22 1.01 10.09 -6.45
CA VAL A 22 -0.43 10.36 -6.38
C VAL A 22 -0.88 11.25 -7.53
N THR A 23 -0.09 12.24 -7.92
CA THR A 23 -0.39 13.10 -9.08
C THR A 23 -0.48 12.29 -10.38
N VAL A 24 0.45 11.37 -10.60
CA VAL A 24 0.41 10.46 -11.76
C VAL A 24 -0.82 9.54 -11.69
N LEU A 25 -1.08 8.95 -10.54
CA LEU A 25 -2.22 8.05 -10.35
C LEU A 25 -3.56 8.75 -10.57
N ASN A 26 -3.69 10.01 -10.16
CA ASN A 26 -4.92 10.79 -10.36
C ASN A 26 -5.22 11.09 -11.82
N ARG A 27 -4.22 11.05 -12.70
CA ARG A 27 -4.42 11.09 -14.17
C ARG A 27 -4.78 9.72 -14.75
N ASN A 28 -4.62 8.65 -14.00
CA ASN A 28 -4.77 7.26 -14.46
C ASN A 28 -5.75 6.47 -13.57
N ARG A 29 -6.88 7.06 -13.24
CA ARG A 29 -7.92 6.42 -12.41
C ARG A 29 -8.60 5.26 -13.14
N PRO A 30 -9.20 4.28 -12.42
CA PRO A 30 -9.27 4.19 -10.96
C PRO A 30 -8.00 3.57 -10.34
N TRP A 31 -7.79 3.87 -9.06
CA TRP A 31 -6.73 3.30 -8.26
C TRP A 31 -7.09 3.36 -6.77
N CYS A 32 -6.45 2.55 -5.94
CA CYS A 32 -6.53 2.69 -4.48
C CYS A 32 -5.26 2.23 -3.78
N LEU A 33 -5.02 2.81 -2.61
CA LEU A 33 -3.94 2.42 -1.72
C LEU A 33 -4.32 1.18 -0.92
N ILE A 34 -3.39 0.24 -0.82
CA ILE A 34 -3.46 -0.96 0.02
C ILE A 34 -2.16 -1.08 0.84
N GLY A 35 -1.98 -2.18 1.55
CA GLY A 35 -0.74 -2.47 2.27
C GLY A 35 -0.54 -1.65 3.55
N GLY A 36 0.70 -1.51 3.99
CA GLY A 36 1.04 -0.93 5.30
C GLY A 36 0.62 0.52 5.48
N LEU A 37 0.78 1.36 4.46
CA LEU A 37 0.33 2.76 4.51
C LEU A 37 -1.20 2.85 4.64
N ALA A 38 -1.94 1.94 4.01
CA ALA A 38 -3.39 1.86 4.14
C ALA A 38 -3.80 1.37 5.54
N VAL A 39 -3.13 0.38 6.10
CA VAL A 39 -3.34 -0.08 7.48
C VAL A 39 -3.20 1.08 8.47
N ASN A 40 -2.20 1.92 8.28
CA ASN A 40 -1.96 3.10 9.13
C ASN A 40 -3.09 4.13 9.10
N CYS A 41 -4.03 4.05 8.17
CA CYS A 41 -5.24 4.89 8.18
C CYS A 41 -6.30 4.43 9.17
N TYR A 42 -6.22 3.19 9.66
CA TYR A 42 -7.27 2.54 10.45
C TYR A 42 -6.83 2.16 11.86
N VAL A 43 -5.52 2.02 12.08
CA VAL A 43 -4.94 1.63 13.37
C VAL A 43 -3.72 2.49 13.68
N GLU A 44 -3.17 2.36 14.89
CA GLU A 44 -1.97 3.08 15.30
C GLU A 44 -0.86 2.92 14.25
N PRO A 45 -0.32 4.04 13.72
CA PRO A 45 0.65 3.98 12.62
C PRO A 45 1.97 3.35 13.01
N VAL A 46 2.54 2.56 12.11
CA VAL A 46 3.92 2.09 12.18
C VAL A 46 4.68 2.53 10.93
N TYR A 47 5.98 2.71 11.08
CA TYR A 47 6.85 3.10 9.99
C TYR A 47 6.89 2.06 8.87
N THR A 48 6.75 2.52 7.64
CA THR A 48 6.91 1.71 6.42
C THR A 48 7.44 2.56 5.27
N VAL A 49 8.31 1.98 4.46
CA VAL A 49 8.87 2.59 3.24
C VAL A 49 8.27 2.02 1.96
N ASP A 50 7.36 1.06 2.09
CA ASP A 50 6.71 0.43 0.94
C ASP A 50 5.28 0.98 0.77
N GLY A 51 5.00 1.56 -0.39
CA GLY A 51 3.65 1.90 -0.83
C GLY A 51 3.11 0.81 -1.75
N HIS A 52 1.89 0.36 -1.54
CA HIS A 52 1.21 -0.60 -2.41
C HIS A 52 -0.06 0.00 -2.98
N VAL A 53 -0.22 -0.09 -4.30
CA VAL A 53 -1.34 0.52 -5.03
C VAL A 53 -1.95 -0.49 -5.98
N VAL A 54 -3.28 -0.55 -5.99
CA VAL A 54 -4.05 -1.31 -7.00
C VAL A 54 -4.38 -0.37 -8.15
N VAL A 55 -4.06 -0.81 -9.36
CA VAL A 55 -4.37 -0.11 -10.62
C VAL A 55 -4.99 -1.07 -11.62
N VAL A 56 -5.65 -0.55 -12.65
CA VAL A 56 -6.16 -1.41 -13.73
C VAL A 56 -5.05 -1.68 -14.76
N ALA A 57 -5.07 -2.88 -15.35
CA ALA A 57 -4.05 -3.31 -16.30
C ALA A 57 -3.88 -2.36 -17.49
N ALA A 58 -4.99 -1.80 -17.99
CA ALA A 58 -4.97 -0.87 -19.13
C ALA A 58 -4.14 0.41 -18.86
N ASN A 59 -3.98 0.81 -17.59
CA ASN A 59 -3.28 2.04 -17.21
C ASN A 59 -1.83 1.80 -16.79
N LEU A 60 -1.42 0.54 -16.57
CA LEU A 60 -0.14 0.22 -15.94
C LEU A 60 1.06 0.75 -16.74
N GLU A 61 1.05 0.58 -18.06
CA GLU A 61 2.16 1.04 -18.89
C GLU A 61 2.25 2.57 -18.94
N GLN A 62 1.11 3.25 -19.01
CA GLN A 62 1.09 4.72 -19.01
C GLN A 62 1.57 5.28 -17.66
N ILE A 63 1.17 4.67 -16.56
CA ILE A 63 1.67 5.02 -15.21
C ILE A 63 3.19 4.89 -15.16
N GLY A 64 3.74 3.78 -15.66
CA GLY A 64 5.19 3.56 -15.70
C GLY A 64 5.93 4.63 -16.50
N ARG A 65 5.43 5.01 -17.68
CA ARG A 65 6.02 6.06 -18.51
C ARG A 65 5.98 7.43 -17.84
N GLU A 66 4.87 7.78 -17.21
CA GLU A 66 4.74 9.06 -16.52
C GLU A 66 5.66 9.14 -15.30
N LEU A 67 5.84 8.04 -14.58
CA LEU A 67 6.77 7.97 -13.45
C LEU A 67 8.22 8.08 -13.92
N GLU A 68 8.60 7.44 -15.01
CA GLU A 68 9.93 7.61 -15.61
C GLU A 68 10.19 9.07 -16.02
N ALA A 69 9.21 9.70 -16.64
CA ALA A 69 9.28 11.13 -17.02
C ALA A 69 9.42 12.05 -15.79
N ALA A 70 8.88 11.63 -14.62
CA ALA A 70 9.01 12.35 -13.36
C ALA A 70 10.32 12.02 -12.60
N GLY A 71 11.20 11.19 -13.16
CA GLY A 71 12.52 10.87 -12.59
C GLY A 71 12.56 9.62 -11.72
N PHE A 72 11.52 8.81 -11.70
CA PHE A 72 11.53 7.51 -11.01
C PHE A 72 12.23 6.44 -11.84
N ARG A 73 12.92 5.53 -11.17
CA ARG A 73 13.33 4.25 -11.75
C ARG A 73 12.15 3.29 -11.68
N VAL A 74 11.79 2.70 -12.83
CA VAL A 74 10.64 1.81 -12.96
C VAL A 74 11.12 0.42 -13.32
N LYS A 75 10.74 -0.58 -12.50
CA LYS A 75 10.93 -2.00 -12.79
C LYS A 75 9.60 -2.62 -13.15
N ARG A 76 9.55 -3.28 -14.31
CA ARG A 76 8.34 -3.93 -14.82
C ARG A 76 8.40 -5.43 -14.60
N PHE A 77 7.29 -5.99 -14.14
CA PHE A 77 7.04 -7.42 -13.97
C PHE A 77 5.75 -7.76 -14.73
N GLU A 78 5.42 -9.04 -14.85
CA GLU A 78 4.25 -9.48 -15.63
C GLU A 78 2.93 -8.81 -15.18
N HIS A 79 2.70 -8.69 -13.87
CA HIS A 79 1.46 -8.16 -13.29
C HIS A 79 1.70 -7.01 -12.30
N SER A 80 2.85 -6.41 -12.32
CA SER A 80 3.18 -5.30 -11.42
C SER A 80 4.28 -4.41 -11.97
N VAL A 81 4.34 -3.21 -11.42
CA VAL A 81 5.42 -2.24 -11.64
C VAL A 81 5.89 -1.74 -10.28
N ASN A 82 7.20 -1.64 -10.10
CA ASN A 82 7.79 -0.99 -8.94
C ASN A 82 8.45 0.31 -9.36
N ALA A 83 8.26 1.37 -8.59
CA ALA A 83 8.88 2.67 -8.84
C ALA A 83 9.55 3.22 -7.58
N GLN A 84 10.75 3.75 -7.75
CA GLN A 84 11.54 4.38 -6.69
C GLN A 84 12.35 5.52 -7.27
N ARG A 85 12.34 6.68 -6.61
CA ARG A 85 13.23 7.76 -6.98
C ARG A 85 14.65 7.47 -6.48
N PRO A 86 15.71 7.67 -7.29
CA PRO A 86 17.08 7.52 -6.81
C PRO A 86 17.35 8.41 -5.60
N GLY A 87 17.90 7.82 -4.53
CA GLY A 87 18.20 8.52 -3.28
C GLY A 87 17.05 8.56 -2.26
N SER A 88 15.84 8.19 -2.64
CA SER A 88 14.69 8.06 -1.75
C SER A 88 14.52 6.62 -1.25
N ASP A 89 14.03 6.46 -0.04
CA ASP A 89 13.75 5.13 0.52
C ASP A 89 12.35 4.62 0.19
N LEU A 90 11.45 5.49 -0.28
CA LEU A 90 10.10 5.07 -0.67
C LEU A 90 10.14 4.23 -1.95
N ASN A 91 9.63 3.02 -1.85
CA ASN A 91 9.38 2.13 -2.99
C ASN A 91 7.87 1.92 -3.15
N VAL A 92 7.34 2.18 -4.34
CA VAL A 92 5.91 2.01 -4.62
C VAL A 92 5.70 0.87 -5.60
N GLN A 93 4.88 -0.09 -5.21
CA GLN A 93 4.47 -1.21 -6.05
C GLN A 93 3.04 -0.99 -6.55
N PHE A 94 2.87 -1.10 -7.87
CA PHE A 94 1.59 -1.01 -8.56
C PHE A 94 1.19 -2.41 -9.01
N THR A 95 0.07 -2.93 -8.51
CA THR A 95 -0.41 -4.28 -8.87
C THR A 95 -1.68 -4.23 -9.72
N THR A 96 -1.74 -5.15 -10.69
CA THR A 96 -2.93 -5.42 -11.50
C THR A 96 -3.52 -6.81 -11.20
N ASP A 97 -3.08 -7.47 -10.14
CA ASP A 97 -3.57 -8.79 -9.73
C ASP A 97 -5.10 -8.76 -9.60
N SER A 98 -5.76 -9.69 -10.29
CA SER A 98 -7.22 -9.75 -10.39
C SER A 98 -7.93 -9.87 -9.04
N ARG A 99 -7.28 -10.46 -8.04
CA ARG A 99 -7.84 -10.60 -6.68
C ARG A 99 -8.10 -9.26 -6.00
N TYR A 100 -7.33 -8.23 -6.35
CA TYR A 100 -7.42 -6.90 -5.75
C TYR A 100 -8.33 -5.93 -6.52
N GLN A 101 -8.78 -6.28 -7.72
CA GLN A 101 -9.55 -5.34 -8.56
C GLN A 101 -10.87 -4.90 -7.92
N ASP A 102 -11.52 -5.79 -7.15
CA ASP A 102 -12.76 -5.46 -6.43
C ASP A 102 -12.56 -4.42 -5.31
N PHE A 103 -11.33 -4.22 -4.85
CA PHE A 103 -11.00 -3.23 -3.80
C PHE A 103 -11.23 -1.78 -4.29
N LEU A 104 -11.13 -1.56 -5.61
CA LEU A 104 -11.32 -0.24 -6.20
C LEU A 104 -12.71 0.34 -5.91
N ALA A 105 -13.75 -0.49 -5.95
CA ALA A 105 -15.14 -0.06 -5.74
C ALA A 105 -15.42 0.35 -4.28
N GLY A 106 -14.74 -0.26 -3.32
CA GLY A 106 -14.91 0.01 -1.88
C GLY A 106 -13.99 1.09 -1.31
N ALA A 107 -13.12 1.68 -2.14
CA ALA A 107 -12.16 2.67 -1.69
C ALA A 107 -12.82 4.00 -1.31
N THR A 108 -12.33 4.61 -0.23
CA THR A 108 -12.77 5.92 0.26
C THR A 108 -11.60 6.88 0.38
N GLN A 109 -11.87 8.18 0.25
CA GLN A 109 -10.83 9.21 0.36
C GLN A 109 -10.36 9.35 1.81
N ARG A 110 -9.04 9.30 2.00
CA ARG A 110 -8.37 9.56 3.29
C ARG A 110 -7.11 10.36 3.06
N GLU A 111 -6.66 11.08 4.08
CA GLU A 111 -5.37 11.76 4.05
C GLU A 111 -4.25 10.78 4.41
N VAL A 112 -3.24 10.69 3.54
CA VAL A 112 -2.04 9.86 3.73
C VAL A 112 -0.81 10.71 3.38
N LEU A 113 0.10 10.87 4.31
CA LEU A 113 1.32 11.68 4.15
C LEU A 113 1.03 13.09 3.60
N GLY A 114 -0.07 13.70 4.03
CA GLY A 114 -0.47 15.07 3.66
C GLY A 114 -1.24 15.18 2.35
N VAL A 115 -1.58 14.09 1.67
CA VAL A 115 -2.37 14.12 0.43
C VAL A 115 -3.62 13.25 0.53
N ALA A 116 -4.70 13.67 -0.14
CA ALA A 116 -5.94 12.93 -0.21
C ALA A 116 -5.81 11.80 -1.25
N VAL A 117 -6.07 10.57 -0.81
CA VAL A 117 -5.94 9.37 -1.65
C VAL A 117 -7.12 8.42 -1.45
N PRO A 118 -7.52 7.66 -2.49
CA PRO A 118 -8.47 6.57 -2.30
C PRO A 118 -7.78 5.41 -1.58
N VAL A 119 -8.32 5.01 -0.44
CA VAL A 119 -7.81 3.91 0.40
C VAL A 119 -8.83 2.78 0.40
N ALA A 120 -8.39 1.55 0.18
CA ALA A 120 -9.25 0.38 0.24
C ALA A 120 -9.99 0.28 1.59
N SER A 121 -11.15 -0.38 1.61
CA SER A 121 -11.87 -0.65 2.85
C SER A 121 -11.03 -1.49 3.80
N LEU A 122 -11.28 -1.40 5.10
CA LEU A 122 -10.52 -2.17 6.09
C LEU A 122 -10.72 -3.68 5.90
N GLU A 123 -11.93 -4.13 5.52
CA GLU A 123 -12.19 -5.53 5.19
C GLU A 123 -11.33 -6.00 4.01
N ASP A 124 -11.23 -5.20 2.96
CA ASP A 124 -10.42 -5.53 1.78
C ASP A 124 -8.93 -5.55 2.13
N ILE A 125 -8.46 -4.60 2.95
CA ILE A 125 -7.09 -4.58 3.46
C ILE A 125 -6.79 -5.87 4.23
N VAL A 126 -7.70 -6.32 5.11
CA VAL A 126 -7.55 -7.59 5.84
C VAL A 126 -7.42 -8.76 4.86
N ARG A 127 -8.29 -8.85 3.86
CA ARG A 127 -8.22 -9.90 2.83
C ARG A 127 -6.86 -9.91 2.13
N GLY A 128 -6.39 -8.77 1.67
CA GLY A 128 -5.10 -8.64 1.01
C GLY A 128 -3.93 -9.05 1.91
N LYS A 129 -3.97 -8.67 3.18
CA LYS A 129 -2.96 -9.06 4.17
C LYS A 129 -2.98 -10.56 4.46
N VAL A 130 -4.15 -11.18 4.53
CA VAL A 130 -4.28 -12.63 4.70
C VAL A 130 -3.67 -13.37 3.50
N TRP A 131 -3.97 -12.96 2.27
CA TRP A 131 -3.35 -13.56 1.08
C TRP A 131 -1.84 -13.45 1.09
N ALA A 132 -1.30 -12.27 1.42
CA ALA A 132 0.14 -12.04 1.53
C ALA A 132 0.79 -12.90 2.63
N TRP A 133 0.15 -13.00 3.79
CA TRP A 133 0.63 -13.83 4.91
C TRP A 133 0.62 -15.33 4.57
N GLN A 134 -0.36 -15.79 3.81
CA GLN A 134 -0.49 -17.19 3.38
C GLN A 134 0.48 -17.57 2.25
N ASP A 135 1.03 -16.60 1.53
CA ASP A 135 1.95 -16.86 0.42
C ASP A 135 3.30 -17.38 0.94
N LYS A 136 3.53 -18.67 0.76
CA LYS A 136 4.74 -19.35 1.22
C LYS A 136 6.02 -18.91 0.49
N GLN A 137 5.88 -18.33 -0.71
CA GLN A 137 7.01 -17.82 -1.49
C GLN A 137 7.42 -16.40 -1.07
N ARG A 138 6.55 -15.70 -0.36
CA ARG A 138 6.84 -14.37 0.17
C ARG A 138 7.89 -14.46 1.27
N ARG A 139 8.86 -13.53 1.27
CA ARG A 139 9.93 -13.46 2.28
C ARG A 139 9.35 -13.51 3.69
N SER A 140 9.99 -14.32 4.56
CA SER A 140 9.54 -14.53 5.95
C SER A 140 9.37 -13.22 6.73
N THR A 141 10.30 -12.27 6.58
CA THR A 141 10.22 -10.96 7.24
C THR A 141 9.02 -10.14 6.78
N LYS A 142 8.67 -10.20 5.49
CA LYS A 142 7.47 -9.54 4.95
C LYS A 142 6.19 -10.22 5.46
N ARG A 143 6.16 -11.55 5.52
CA ARG A 143 5.04 -12.30 6.11
C ARG A 143 4.84 -11.98 7.59
N LYS A 144 5.91 -11.79 8.35
CA LYS A 144 5.83 -11.36 9.75
C LYS A 144 5.28 -9.93 9.90
N LYS A 145 5.60 -9.04 8.98
CA LYS A 145 4.97 -7.71 8.93
C LYS A 145 3.47 -7.80 8.64
N ASP A 146 3.07 -8.65 7.68
CA ASP A 146 1.66 -8.89 7.38
C ASP A 146 0.91 -9.47 8.59
N GLU A 147 1.53 -10.42 9.31
CA GLU A 147 1.01 -10.98 10.56
C GLU A 147 0.81 -9.90 11.62
N LEU A 148 1.81 -9.05 11.83
CA LEU A 148 1.74 -7.93 12.78
C LEU A 148 0.61 -6.95 12.41
N ASP A 149 0.46 -6.62 11.14
CA ASP A 149 -0.62 -5.76 10.68
C ASP A 149 -1.99 -6.37 10.98
N LEU A 150 -2.16 -7.67 10.73
CA LEU A 150 -3.39 -8.41 11.06
C LEU A 150 -3.66 -8.44 12.57
N MET A 151 -2.63 -8.58 13.40
CA MET A 151 -2.75 -8.50 14.86
C MET A 151 -3.23 -7.11 15.29
N ARG A 152 -2.58 -6.06 14.81
CA ARG A 152 -2.96 -4.66 15.12
C ARG A 152 -4.41 -4.37 14.74
N ILE A 153 -4.84 -4.85 13.57
CA ILE A 153 -6.23 -4.71 13.12
C ILE A 153 -7.17 -5.50 14.04
N GLY A 154 -6.84 -6.74 14.36
CA GLY A 154 -7.66 -7.60 15.23
C GLY A 154 -7.78 -7.08 16.67
N GLU A 155 -6.77 -6.38 17.18
CA GLU A 155 -6.82 -5.69 18.48
C GLU A 155 -7.74 -4.48 18.44
N ALA A 156 -7.59 -3.61 17.44
CA ALA A 156 -8.34 -2.36 17.33
C ALA A 156 -9.77 -2.54 16.80
N HIS A 157 -10.01 -3.57 16.01
CA HIS A 157 -11.27 -3.84 15.30
C HIS A 157 -11.71 -5.29 15.51
N SER A 158 -12.17 -5.63 16.72
CA SER A 158 -12.52 -7.01 17.10
C SER A 158 -13.57 -7.65 16.19
N GLN A 159 -14.45 -6.85 15.57
CA GLN A 159 -15.46 -7.32 14.62
C GLN A 159 -14.86 -7.92 13.35
N LEU A 160 -13.60 -7.66 13.03
CA LEU A 160 -12.90 -8.19 11.86
C LEU A 160 -12.13 -9.50 12.15
N ARG A 161 -12.04 -9.92 13.39
CA ARG A 161 -11.36 -11.18 13.78
C ARG A 161 -11.85 -12.40 13.01
N PRO A 162 -13.14 -12.55 12.65
CA PRO A 162 -13.60 -13.67 11.83
C PRO A 162 -12.95 -13.75 10.44
N LEU A 163 -12.41 -12.64 9.93
CA LEU A 163 -11.69 -12.60 8.64
C LEU A 163 -10.19 -12.91 8.79
N ILE A 164 -9.68 -12.91 10.01
CA ILE A 164 -8.26 -13.12 10.31
C ILE A 164 -8.05 -14.61 10.64
N PRO A 165 -6.96 -15.24 10.13
CA PRO A 165 -6.67 -16.63 10.46
C PRO A 165 -6.63 -16.90 11.96
N ALA A 166 -7.23 -18.01 12.39
CA ALA A 166 -7.31 -18.39 13.80
C ALA A 166 -5.95 -18.46 14.49
N GLU A 167 -4.90 -18.85 13.76
CA GLU A 167 -3.52 -18.88 14.27
C GLU A 167 -3.02 -17.51 14.71
N ILE A 168 -3.50 -16.44 14.09
CA ILE A 168 -3.17 -15.06 14.45
C ILE A 168 -4.08 -14.60 15.59
N VAL A 169 -5.39 -14.84 15.46
CA VAL A 169 -6.38 -14.40 16.47
C VAL A 169 -6.09 -14.96 17.86
N LYS A 170 -5.62 -16.22 17.95
CA LYS A 170 -5.27 -16.83 19.24
C LYS A 170 -4.11 -16.16 19.98
N GLN A 171 -3.38 -15.26 19.32
CA GLN A 171 -2.28 -14.50 19.91
C GLN A 171 -2.75 -13.16 20.51
N LEU A 172 -4.02 -12.79 20.28
CA LEU A 172 -4.63 -11.58 20.77
C LEU A 172 -5.33 -11.84 22.13
#